data_004e22e482aa635cba35f23c8a9be0bb
#
_entry.id   004e22e482aa635cba35f23c8a9be0bb
#
_cell.length_a   1.000
_cell.length_b   1.000
_cell.length_c   1.000
_cell.angle_alpha   90.00
_cell.angle_beta   90.00
_cell.angle_gamma   90.00
#
_symmetry.space_group_name_H-M   'P 1'
#
loop_
_entity.id
_entity.type
_entity.pdbx_description
1 polymer ?
#
loop_
_entity_poly.entity_id
_entity_poly.type
_entity_poly.pdbx_seq_one_letter_code
_entity_poly.pdbx_strand_id
1 'polypeptide(L)'
;MAEVPVGPGTRVTLKFSLSLATGETIDQAESATFEVGDGSLLPGFETAIFGMKAGESAAIEIEARHGFGEPNEDNVHRMKRINFNDMGLVEGLVVSFKDGEGNELPGVVTEFIGDLVVVDFNHPLAGKDLLFQAEIFSVDQISSEIIRG
;
A
#
# COMPACT_ATOMS: atom_id res chain seq x y z
N MET A 1 29.10 -19.34 -8.82
CA MET A 1 28.88 -17.94 -8.47
C MET A 1 27.69 -17.84 -7.52
N ALA A 2 27.89 -17.21 -6.38
CA ALA A 2 26.82 -17.10 -5.41
C ALA A 2 25.75 -16.10 -5.87
N GLU A 3 24.50 -16.50 -5.76
CA GLU A 3 23.39 -15.60 -6.04
C GLU A 3 23.16 -14.67 -4.86
N VAL A 4 22.77 -13.46 -5.15
CA VAL A 4 22.48 -12.46 -4.14
C VAL A 4 21.03 -12.61 -3.70
N PRO A 5 20.76 -12.87 -2.41
CA PRO A 5 19.38 -12.91 -1.94
C PRO A 5 18.85 -11.50 -1.71
N VAL A 6 17.53 -11.37 -1.78
CA VAL A 6 16.87 -10.09 -1.49
C VAL A 6 17.14 -9.71 -0.04
N GLY A 7 17.57 -8.50 0.18
CA GLY A 7 17.85 -7.98 1.51
C GLY A 7 18.27 -6.52 1.44
N PRO A 8 18.56 -5.89 2.60
CA PRO A 8 18.97 -4.49 2.60
C PRO A 8 20.18 -4.27 1.71
N GLY A 9 20.17 -3.18 0.95
CA GLY A 9 21.26 -2.84 0.03
C GLY A 9 21.19 -3.54 -1.31
N THR A 10 20.08 -4.19 -1.63
CA THR A 10 19.92 -4.84 -2.93
C THR A 10 18.87 -4.11 -3.77
N ARG A 11 19.00 -4.28 -5.08
CA ARG A 11 17.99 -3.84 -6.05
C ARG A 11 17.37 -5.09 -6.65
N VAL A 12 16.05 -5.16 -6.60
CA VAL A 12 15.31 -6.34 -7.05
C VAL A 12 14.49 -5.98 -8.28
N THR A 13 14.62 -6.79 -9.33
CA THR A 13 13.73 -6.70 -10.49
C THR A 13 12.82 -7.91 -10.46
N LEU A 14 11.53 -7.67 -10.52
CA LEU A 14 10.56 -8.73 -10.34
C LEU A 14 9.27 -8.46 -11.11
N LYS A 15 8.54 -9.53 -11.35
CA LYS A 15 7.16 -9.48 -11.80
C LYS A 15 6.31 -9.67 -10.56
N PHE A 16 5.26 -8.86 -10.40
CA PHE A 16 4.40 -9.04 -9.25
C PHE A 16 2.93 -8.81 -9.60
N SER A 17 2.09 -9.34 -8.74
CA SER A 17 0.66 -9.09 -8.77
C SER A 17 0.20 -8.96 -7.31
N LEU A 18 -0.59 -7.93 -7.06
CA LEU A 18 -1.16 -7.67 -5.74
C LEU A 18 -2.67 -7.74 -5.86
N SER A 19 -3.29 -8.61 -5.09
CA SER A 19 -4.73 -8.77 -5.14
C SER A 19 -5.33 -8.83 -3.74
N LEU A 20 -6.63 -8.59 -3.66
CA LEU A 20 -7.38 -8.79 -2.43
C LEU A 20 -7.59 -10.28 -2.20
N ALA A 21 -7.84 -10.67 -0.95
CA ALA A 21 -8.16 -12.03 -0.62
C ALA A 21 -9.38 -12.55 -1.39
N THR A 22 -10.23 -11.65 -1.85
CA THR A 22 -11.39 -11.98 -2.68
C THR A 22 -11.02 -12.32 -4.12
N GLY A 23 -9.78 -12.08 -4.53
CA GLY A 23 -9.31 -12.37 -5.89
C GLY A 23 -9.21 -11.16 -6.80
N GLU A 24 -9.71 -10.00 -6.38
CA GLU A 24 -9.63 -8.80 -7.19
C GLU A 24 -8.19 -8.29 -7.27
N THR A 25 -7.69 -8.09 -8.48
CA THR A 25 -6.34 -7.57 -8.68
C THR A 25 -6.32 -6.06 -8.44
N ILE A 26 -5.43 -5.61 -7.54
CA ILE A 26 -5.28 -4.20 -7.20
C ILE A 26 -4.20 -3.57 -8.06
N ASP A 27 -3.07 -4.27 -8.22
CA ASP A 27 -1.92 -3.75 -8.95
C ASP A 27 -1.12 -4.93 -9.50
N GLN A 28 -0.40 -4.70 -10.57
CA GLN A 28 0.47 -5.70 -11.15
C GLN A 28 1.48 -5.04 -12.08
N ALA A 29 2.62 -5.68 -12.24
CA ALA A 29 3.64 -5.23 -13.17
C ALA A 29 4.38 -6.43 -13.74
N GLU A 30 4.58 -6.43 -15.05
CA GLU A 30 5.36 -7.48 -15.72
C GLU A 30 6.83 -7.39 -15.35
N SER A 31 7.30 -6.20 -15.03
CA SER A 31 8.68 -5.96 -14.58
C SER A 31 8.73 -4.66 -13.78
N ALA A 32 9.15 -4.76 -12.55
CA ALA A 32 9.29 -3.58 -11.69
C ALA A 32 10.60 -3.72 -10.92
N THR A 33 11.25 -2.58 -10.67
CA THR A 33 12.53 -2.55 -9.96
C THR A 33 12.37 -1.74 -8.70
N PHE A 34 12.80 -2.32 -7.58
CA PHE A 34 12.73 -1.67 -6.27
C PHE A 34 14.08 -1.78 -5.58
N GLU A 35 14.44 -0.75 -4.83
CA GLU A 35 15.60 -0.80 -3.94
C GLU A 35 15.09 -1.13 -2.54
N VAL A 36 15.63 -2.17 -1.96
CA VAL A 36 15.20 -2.63 -0.63
C VAL A 36 15.74 -1.67 0.43
N GLY A 37 14.83 -1.18 1.27
CA GLY A 37 15.17 -0.29 2.36
C GLY A 37 15.02 1.19 2.06
N ASP A 38 14.63 1.58 0.84
CA ASP A 38 14.48 2.99 0.50
C ASP A 38 13.04 3.52 0.64
N GLY A 39 12.12 2.67 1.07
CA GLY A 39 10.72 3.05 1.22
C GLY A 39 9.87 2.90 -0.03
N SER A 40 10.45 2.44 -1.14
CA SER A 40 9.70 2.21 -2.39
C SER A 40 8.65 1.13 -2.22
N LEU A 41 8.91 0.16 -1.36
CA LEU A 41 8.05 -0.96 -1.12
C LEU A 41 7.67 -0.97 0.36
N LEU A 42 6.41 -1.29 0.67
CA LEU A 42 5.98 -1.36 2.06
C LEU A 42 6.77 -2.43 2.82
N PRO A 43 7.06 -2.21 4.10
CA PRO A 43 7.86 -3.15 4.89
C PRO A 43 7.35 -4.59 4.87
N GLY A 44 6.03 -4.79 4.86
CA GLY A 44 5.47 -6.12 4.80
C GLY A 44 5.78 -6.84 3.49
N PHE A 45 5.83 -6.10 2.39
CA PHE A 45 6.17 -6.66 1.08
C PHE A 45 7.65 -6.94 0.97
N GLU A 46 8.50 -6.05 1.50
CA GLU A 46 9.92 -6.27 1.52
C GLU A 46 10.26 -7.54 2.31
N THR A 47 9.70 -7.69 3.50
CA THR A 47 9.92 -8.85 4.34
C THR A 47 9.47 -10.14 3.65
N ALA A 48 8.38 -10.06 2.91
CA ALA A 48 7.83 -11.23 2.22
C ALA A 48 8.79 -11.80 1.19
N ILE A 49 9.61 -10.97 0.57
CA ILE A 49 10.54 -11.43 -0.47
C ILE A 49 11.99 -11.56 0.02
N PHE A 50 12.26 -11.25 1.29
CA PHE A 50 13.61 -11.39 1.84
C PHE A 50 14.12 -12.81 1.69
N GLY A 51 15.37 -12.94 1.25
CA GLY A 51 15.99 -14.23 1.06
C GLY A 51 15.71 -14.90 -0.26
N MET A 52 14.81 -14.36 -1.07
CA MET A 52 14.53 -14.90 -2.39
C MET A 52 15.65 -14.56 -3.37
N LYS A 53 15.88 -15.43 -4.30
CA LYS A 53 16.92 -15.27 -5.32
C LYS A 53 16.32 -15.26 -6.71
N ALA A 54 17.10 -14.80 -7.67
CA ALA A 54 16.66 -14.78 -9.06
C ALA A 54 16.15 -16.16 -9.49
N GLY A 55 15.00 -16.19 -10.15
CA GLY A 55 14.37 -17.42 -10.60
C GLY A 55 13.38 -18.01 -9.62
N GLU A 56 13.32 -17.49 -8.40
CA GLU A 56 12.36 -17.97 -7.41
C GLU A 56 11.05 -17.19 -7.51
N SER A 57 9.97 -17.85 -7.14
CA SER A 57 8.66 -17.22 -7.10
C SER A 57 7.91 -17.67 -5.86
N ALA A 58 6.98 -16.82 -5.40
CA ALA A 58 6.19 -17.12 -4.22
C ALA A 58 4.86 -16.39 -4.27
N ALA A 59 3.87 -16.97 -3.59
CA ALA A 59 2.59 -16.33 -3.33
C ALA A 59 2.49 -16.19 -1.81
N ILE A 60 2.34 -14.96 -1.34
CA ILE A 60 2.42 -14.65 0.09
C ILE A 60 1.17 -13.88 0.51
N GLU A 61 0.52 -14.35 1.57
CA GLU A 61 -0.59 -13.61 2.15
C GLU A 61 -0.02 -12.52 3.06
N ILE A 62 -0.51 -11.30 2.88
CA ILE A 62 -0.09 -10.17 3.68
C ILE A 62 -1.29 -9.66 4.46
N GLU A 63 -1.24 -9.80 5.78
CA GLU A 63 -2.30 -9.31 6.63
C GLU A 63 -2.37 -7.79 6.57
N ALA A 64 -3.57 -7.23 6.77
CA ALA A 64 -3.79 -5.79 6.69
C ALA A 64 -2.77 -5.00 7.51
N ARG A 65 -2.46 -5.45 8.73
CA ARG A 65 -1.50 -4.77 9.60
C ARG A 65 -0.09 -4.68 9.03
N HIS A 66 0.26 -5.56 8.10
CA HIS A 66 1.56 -5.57 7.43
C HIS A 66 1.49 -4.98 6.03
N GLY A 67 0.29 -4.70 5.54
CA GLY A 67 0.08 -4.06 4.24
C GLY A 67 -0.29 -2.60 4.41
N PHE A 68 -1.55 -2.27 4.14
CA PHE A 68 -2.03 -0.89 4.21
C PHE A 68 -2.57 -0.50 5.59
N GLY A 69 -2.40 -1.37 6.58
CA GLY A 69 -2.79 -1.09 7.95
C GLY A 69 -4.24 -1.42 8.23
N GLU A 70 -4.59 -1.31 9.50
CA GLU A 70 -5.97 -1.48 9.95
C GLU A 70 -6.69 -0.15 9.90
N PRO A 71 -8.00 -0.15 9.65
CA PRO A 71 -8.76 1.11 9.70
C PRO A 71 -8.79 1.64 11.13
N ASN A 72 -8.71 2.95 11.26
CA ASN A 72 -8.71 3.63 12.54
C ASN A 72 -9.96 4.50 12.64
N GLU A 73 -10.74 4.33 13.69
CA GLU A 73 -11.95 5.13 13.90
C GLU A 73 -11.64 6.62 14.03
N ASP A 74 -10.43 6.97 14.48
CA ASP A 74 -10.01 8.37 14.58
C ASP A 74 -9.87 9.03 13.22
N ASN A 75 -9.82 8.25 12.15
CA ASN A 75 -9.78 8.76 10.78
C ASN A 75 -11.16 8.91 10.16
N VAL A 76 -12.22 8.63 10.93
CA VAL A 76 -13.59 8.80 10.49
C VAL A 76 -14.13 10.07 11.14
N HIS A 77 -14.53 11.04 10.33
CA HIS A 77 -14.97 12.34 10.83
C HIS A 77 -16.42 12.62 10.47
N ARG A 78 -17.12 13.28 11.40
CA ARG A 78 -18.47 13.77 11.15
C ARG A 78 -18.36 15.26 10.89
N MET A 79 -18.82 15.67 9.71
CA MET A 79 -18.72 17.06 9.27
C MET A 79 -20.11 17.58 8.95
N LYS A 80 -20.32 18.90 9.17
CA LYS A 80 -21.60 19.49 8.83
C LYS A 80 -21.78 19.53 7.32
N ARG A 81 -22.96 19.15 6.86
CA ARG A 81 -23.27 19.10 5.44
C ARG A 81 -23.09 20.44 4.75
N ILE A 82 -23.34 21.52 5.47
CA ILE A 82 -23.20 22.88 4.93
C ILE A 82 -21.76 23.18 4.47
N ASN A 83 -20.77 22.50 5.06
CA ASN A 83 -19.38 22.72 4.68
C ASN A 83 -19.03 22.19 3.28
N PHE A 84 -19.93 21.44 2.68
CA PHE A 84 -19.71 20.84 1.35
C PHE A 84 -20.36 21.66 0.24
N ASN A 85 -21.11 22.70 0.60
CA ASN A 85 -21.78 23.60 -0.35
C ASN A 85 -22.55 22.82 -1.42
N ASP A 86 -22.47 23.22 -2.67
CA ASP A 86 -23.24 22.65 -3.75
C ASP A 86 -22.69 21.35 -4.34
N MET A 87 -21.82 20.66 -3.62
CA MET A 87 -21.34 19.36 -4.08
C MET A 87 -22.51 18.38 -4.11
N GLY A 88 -22.57 17.56 -5.16
CA GLY A 88 -23.56 16.49 -5.24
C GLY A 88 -23.16 15.33 -4.36
N LEU A 89 -23.38 15.47 -3.05
CA LEU A 89 -22.98 14.45 -2.09
C LEU A 89 -23.79 13.18 -2.22
N VAL A 90 -23.10 12.08 -2.41
CA VAL A 90 -23.68 10.73 -2.41
C VAL A 90 -22.76 9.80 -1.66
N GLU A 91 -23.30 8.71 -1.14
CA GLU A 91 -22.48 7.69 -0.50
C GLU A 91 -21.48 7.14 -1.51
N GLY A 92 -20.24 6.97 -1.07
CA GLY A 92 -19.17 6.49 -1.93
C GLY A 92 -18.40 7.58 -2.66
N LEU A 93 -18.85 8.84 -2.56
CA LEU A 93 -18.16 9.95 -3.22
C LEU A 93 -16.80 10.19 -2.54
N VAL A 94 -15.76 10.30 -3.36
CA VAL A 94 -14.42 10.64 -2.87
C VAL A 94 -14.25 12.15 -2.97
N VAL A 95 -13.94 12.78 -1.84
CA VAL A 95 -13.76 14.23 -1.77
C VAL A 95 -12.35 14.51 -1.26
N SER A 96 -11.68 15.49 -1.86
CA SER A 96 -10.35 15.90 -1.42
C SER A 96 -10.48 17.08 -0.44
N PHE A 97 -9.83 16.93 0.70
CA PHE A 97 -9.82 17.95 1.75
C PHE A 97 -8.42 18.48 1.93
N LYS A 98 -8.29 19.74 2.33
CA LYS A 98 -7.00 20.31 2.67
C LYS A 98 -6.89 20.40 4.18
N ASP A 99 -5.76 19.96 4.72
CA ASP A 99 -5.47 20.12 6.14
C ASP A 99 -4.88 21.51 6.38
N GLY A 100 -4.55 21.81 7.64
CA GLY A 100 -3.98 23.11 8.01
C GLY A 100 -2.60 23.38 7.43
N GLU A 101 -1.93 22.37 6.89
CA GLU A 101 -0.60 22.49 6.30
C GLU A 101 -0.66 22.57 4.77
N GLY A 102 -1.84 22.54 4.19
CA GLY A 102 -2.02 22.61 2.75
C GLY A 102 -1.96 21.28 2.03
N ASN A 103 -1.83 20.18 2.76
CA ASN A 103 -1.84 18.83 2.16
C ASN A 103 -3.27 18.44 1.82
N GLU A 104 -3.43 17.74 0.71
CA GLU A 104 -4.72 17.22 0.32
C GLU A 104 -4.91 15.81 0.89
N LEU A 105 -6.08 15.57 1.48
CA LEU A 105 -6.44 14.28 2.04
C LEU A 105 -7.70 13.78 1.35
N PRO A 106 -7.64 12.59 0.71
CA PRO A 106 -8.85 12.02 0.13
C PRO A 106 -9.70 11.39 1.22
N GLY A 107 -11.00 11.67 1.19
CA GLY A 107 -11.94 11.07 2.11
C GLY A 107 -13.14 10.52 1.34
N VAL A 108 -13.74 9.46 1.85
CA VAL A 108 -14.90 8.82 1.23
C VAL A 108 -16.13 9.09 2.08
N VAL A 109 -17.18 9.61 1.45
CA VAL A 109 -18.46 9.81 2.12
C VAL A 109 -19.11 8.44 2.33
N THR A 110 -19.32 8.07 3.60
CA THR A 110 -19.85 6.74 3.93
C THR A 110 -21.32 6.75 4.30
N GLU A 111 -21.80 7.81 4.97
CA GLU A 111 -23.22 7.89 5.32
C GLU A 111 -23.61 9.33 5.66
N PHE A 112 -24.91 9.54 5.74
CA PHE A 112 -25.48 10.82 6.15
C PHE A 112 -26.28 10.59 7.43
N ILE A 113 -26.07 11.45 8.42
CA ILE A 113 -26.79 11.41 9.69
C ILE A 113 -27.37 12.82 9.93
N GLY A 114 -28.64 13.02 9.56
CA GLY A 114 -29.26 14.34 9.67
C GLY A 114 -28.47 15.37 8.87
N ASP A 115 -27.97 16.40 9.56
CA ASP A 115 -27.16 17.45 8.94
C ASP A 115 -25.67 17.12 8.88
N LEU A 116 -25.29 15.92 9.30
CA LEU A 116 -23.91 15.49 9.33
C LEU A 116 -23.58 14.55 8.18
N VAL A 117 -22.37 14.68 7.68
CA VAL A 117 -21.79 13.80 6.67
C VAL A 117 -20.65 13.07 7.33
N VAL A 118 -20.66 11.75 7.25
CA VAL A 118 -19.57 10.92 7.77
C VAL A 118 -18.56 10.68 6.66
N VAL A 119 -17.32 11.07 6.92
CA VAL A 119 -16.23 10.95 5.93
C VAL A 119 -15.13 10.08 6.52
N ASP A 120 -14.75 9.04 5.78
CA ASP A 120 -13.71 8.10 6.18
C ASP A 120 -12.42 8.46 5.43
N PHE A 121 -11.38 8.82 6.19
CA PHE A 121 -10.08 9.17 5.66
C PHE A 121 -9.08 8.01 5.70
N ASN A 122 -9.53 6.82 6.08
CA ASN A 122 -8.65 5.65 6.04
C ASN A 122 -8.27 5.31 4.61
N HIS A 123 -7.11 4.68 4.45
CA HIS A 123 -6.71 4.20 3.13
C HIS A 123 -7.77 3.22 2.61
N PRO A 124 -8.13 3.28 1.33
CA PRO A 124 -9.17 2.39 0.78
C PRO A 124 -8.90 0.90 0.98
N LEU A 125 -7.63 0.52 1.11
CA LEU A 125 -7.24 -0.87 1.31
C LEU A 125 -6.96 -1.20 2.77
N ALA A 126 -7.17 -0.27 3.69
CA ALA A 126 -7.00 -0.52 5.12
C ALA A 126 -7.98 -1.60 5.58
N GLY A 127 -7.51 -2.51 6.42
CA GLY A 127 -8.33 -3.61 6.93
C GLY A 127 -8.48 -4.78 5.98
N LYS A 128 -7.83 -4.73 4.82
CA LYS A 128 -7.93 -5.78 3.82
C LYS A 128 -6.68 -6.62 3.76
N ASP A 129 -6.85 -7.93 3.81
CA ASP A 129 -5.75 -8.86 3.63
C ASP A 129 -5.47 -8.99 2.14
N LEU A 130 -4.20 -9.13 1.81
CA LEU A 130 -3.72 -9.09 0.44
C LEU A 130 -3.01 -10.38 0.07
N LEU A 131 -3.01 -10.70 -1.23
CA LEU A 131 -2.19 -11.76 -1.78
C LEU A 131 -1.15 -11.11 -2.67
N PHE A 132 0.12 -11.31 -2.33
CA PHE A 132 1.25 -10.78 -3.08
C PHE A 132 1.95 -11.93 -3.78
N GLN A 133 1.92 -11.94 -5.10
CA GLN A 133 2.61 -12.93 -5.91
C GLN A 133 3.81 -12.26 -6.55
N ALA A 134 4.97 -12.87 -6.43
CA ALA A 134 6.20 -12.29 -6.95
C ALA A 134 7.04 -13.36 -7.63
N GLU A 135 7.65 -12.98 -8.74
CA GLU A 135 8.64 -13.80 -9.44
C GLU A 135 9.90 -12.95 -9.59
N ILE A 136 10.98 -13.39 -8.99
CA ILE A 136 12.23 -12.61 -8.95
C ILE A 136 13.01 -12.85 -10.24
N PHE A 137 13.27 -11.78 -10.98
CA PHE A 137 14.07 -11.86 -12.21
C PHE A 137 15.55 -11.67 -11.92
N SER A 138 15.88 -10.67 -11.09
CA SER A 138 17.26 -10.40 -10.74
C SER A 138 17.36 -9.71 -9.39
N VAL A 139 18.49 -9.91 -8.72
CA VAL A 139 18.82 -9.24 -7.46
C VAL A 139 20.24 -8.74 -7.59
N ASP A 140 20.42 -7.43 -7.48
CA ASP A 140 21.74 -6.80 -7.60
C ASP A 140 22.17 -6.19 -6.28
N GLN A 141 23.41 -6.40 -5.92
CA GLN A 141 23.99 -5.76 -4.74
C GLN A 141 24.39 -4.34 -5.12
N ILE A 142 23.77 -3.34 -4.50
CA ILE A 142 24.01 -1.95 -4.85
C ILE A 142 24.69 -1.14 -3.75
N SER A 143 24.80 -1.70 -2.55
CA SER A 143 25.47 -1.02 -1.45
C SER A 143 26.35 -1.98 -0.68
N SER A 144 27.66 -1.82 -0.80
CA SER A 144 28.61 -2.63 -0.06
C SER A 144 28.76 -2.16 1.39
N GLU A 145 28.38 -0.92 1.67
CA GLU A 145 28.47 -0.37 3.02
C GLU A 145 27.54 -1.04 4.00
N ILE A 146 26.39 -1.42 3.54
CA ILE A 146 25.41 -2.14 4.37
C ILE A 146 25.97 -3.48 4.81
N ILE A 147 26.73 -4.13 3.94
CA ILE A 147 27.33 -5.43 4.23
C ILE A 147 28.44 -5.31 5.28
N ARG A 148 29.15 -4.22 5.27
CA ARG A 148 30.26 -3.98 6.21
C ARG A 148 29.78 -3.62 7.61
N GLY A 149 28.61 -3.06 7.69
CA GLY A 149 27.98 -2.53 8.91
C GLY A 149 27.64 -3.60 9.89
#